data_7a46445e5aa4c9e85b52cf1220cb541f
#
_entry.id   7a46445e5aa4c9e85b52cf1220cb541f
#
_cell.length_a   1.000
_cell.length_b   1.000
_cell.length_c   1.000
_cell.angle_alpha   90.00
_cell.angle_beta   90.00
_cell.angle_gamma   90.00
#
_symmetry.space_group_name_H-M   'P 1'
#
loop_
_entity.id
_entity.type
_entity.pdbx_description
1 polymer ?
#
loop_
_entity_poly.entity_id
_entity_poly.type
_entity_poly.pdbx_seq_one_letter_code
_entity_poly.pdbx_strand_id
1 'polypeptide(L)'
;MGFAYSHTCLLYTSHHNVGGLPDYVDFKEIIEPLRDLFKDEVRQAGLELGIPEYLVFRQPFPGPGLGIRIIGEVTAEKVKMVQDADAIWREEIANAGIAREIGQYFAALTNMRSVGVIGDERTYDYAIALRAVTTTDFMTAESAEIPWEVIGKTTSRIVNEVKHINRVLYDCTGKPPATIEFE
;
A
#
# COMPACT_ATOMS: atom_id res chain seq x y z
N MET A 1 -2.54 -28.93 3.11
CA MET A 1 -2.00 -28.53 4.43
C MET A 1 -1.38 -27.12 4.45
N GLY A 2 -1.46 -26.33 3.40
CA GLY A 2 -0.83 -25.01 3.29
C GLY A 2 -1.70 -23.81 3.73
N PHE A 3 -3.02 -23.97 3.81
CA PHE A 3 -3.93 -22.84 4.08
C PHE A 3 -4.05 -22.44 5.56
N ALA A 4 -3.72 -23.31 6.50
CA ALA A 4 -3.81 -23.00 7.93
C ALA A 4 -2.71 -22.05 8.41
N TYR A 5 -1.53 -22.08 7.78
CA TYR A 5 -0.40 -21.22 8.18
C TYR A 5 -0.57 -19.76 7.75
N SER A 6 -1.19 -19.50 6.60
CA SER A 6 -1.40 -18.13 6.13
C SER A 6 -2.45 -17.38 6.95
N HIS A 7 -3.51 -18.05 7.37
CA HIS A 7 -4.57 -17.45 8.20
C HIS A 7 -4.06 -17.12 9.62
N THR A 8 -3.25 -17.97 10.19
CA THR A 8 -2.66 -17.74 11.52
C THR A 8 -1.67 -16.58 11.48
N CYS A 9 -0.85 -16.50 10.44
CA CYS A 9 0.11 -15.40 10.27
C CYS A 9 -0.59 -14.05 10.05
N LEU A 10 -1.65 -13.98 9.25
CA LEU A 10 -2.46 -12.78 9.05
C LEU A 10 -3.13 -12.31 10.34
N LEU A 11 -3.66 -13.21 11.15
CA LEU A 11 -4.23 -12.88 12.46
C LEU A 11 -3.21 -12.28 13.43
N TYR A 12 -1.97 -12.79 13.45
CA TYR A 12 -0.91 -12.30 14.33
C TYR A 12 -0.28 -10.98 13.88
N THR A 13 -0.20 -10.73 12.59
CA THR A 13 0.50 -9.55 12.05
C THR A 13 -0.40 -8.35 11.79
N SER A 14 -1.69 -8.56 11.58
CA SER A 14 -2.68 -7.50 11.34
C SER A 14 -3.56 -7.17 12.53
N HIS A 15 -3.42 -7.89 13.65
CA HIS A 15 -4.21 -7.64 14.84
C HIS A 15 -3.72 -6.36 15.51
N HIS A 16 -4.49 -5.30 15.38
CA HIS A 16 -4.42 -4.21 16.34
C HIS A 16 -4.93 -4.76 17.65
N ASN A 17 -4.05 -4.90 18.62
CA ASN A 17 -4.41 -5.50 19.89
C ASN A 17 -5.33 -4.56 20.70
N VAL A 18 -6.60 -4.65 20.43
CA VAL A 18 -7.63 -4.06 21.27
C VAL A 18 -8.24 -5.19 22.10
N GLY A 19 -7.51 -5.62 23.12
CA GLY A 19 -8.01 -6.59 24.10
C GLY A 19 -8.08 -8.04 23.62
N GLY A 20 -7.18 -8.49 22.72
CA GLY A 20 -7.29 -9.80 22.08
C GLY A 20 -6.05 -10.67 22.07
N LEU A 21 -5.07 -10.46 22.96
CA LEU A 21 -4.00 -11.45 23.10
C LEU A 21 -4.56 -12.74 23.72
N PRO A 22 -4.15 -13.90 23.22
CA PRO A 22 -4.56 -15.17 23.81
C PRO A 22 -4.09 -15.30 25.26
N ASP A 23 -4.91 -15.89 26.13
CA ASP A 23 -4.64 -16.08 27.56
C ASP A 23 -3.36 -16.88 27.88
N TYR A 24 -2.76 -17.54 26.86
CA TYR A 24 -1.54 -18.34 27.03
C TYR A 24 -0.24 -17.55 26.81
N VAL A 25 -0.31 -16.25 26.59
CA VAL A 25 0.90 -15.43 26.42
C VAL A 25 1.41 -15.04 27.79
N ASP A 26 2.60 -15.53 28.14
CA ASP A 26 3.26 -15.33 29.45
C ASP A 26 3.90 -13.93 29.53
N PHE A 27 3.07 -12.88 29.46
CA PHE A 27 3.48 -11.51 29.76
C PHE A 27 3.04 -11.11 31.16
N LYS A 28 3.91 -10.42 31.86
CA LYS A 28 3.57 -9.87 33.19
C LYS A 28 2.51 -8.79 33.12
N GLU A 29 2.54 -8.00 32.06
CA GLU A 29 1.66 -6.86 31.85
C GLU A 29 1.64 -6.47 30.36
N ILE A 30 0.50 -5.98 29.88
CA ILE A 30 0.35 -5.37 28.56
C ILE A 30 0.19 -3.87 28.78
N ILE A 31 1.13 -3.10 28.25
CA ILE A 31 1.13 -1.64 28.37
C ILE A 31 0.60 -1.05 27.06
N GLU A 32 -0.58 -0.42 27.10
CA GLU A 32 -1.23 0.20 25.96
C GLU A 32 -1.47 1.71 26.21
N PRO A 33 -0.43 2.55 26.20
CA PRO A 33 -0.56 3.96 26.57
C PRO A 33 -1.43 4.79 25.63
N LEU A 34 -1.71 4.28 24.42
CA LEU A 34 -2.50 4.96 23.40
C LEU A 34 -3.91 4.40 23.23
N ARG A 35 -4.34 3.49 24.13
CA ARG A 35 -5.59 2.73 23.99
C ARG A 35 -6.84 3.61 23.88
N ASP A 36 -6.86 4.70 24.60
CA ASP A 36 -8.02 5.59 24.70
C ASP A 36 -7.91 6.81 23.78
N LEU A 37 -6.89 6.87 22.93
CA LEU A 37 -6.67 7.96 21.98
C LEU A 37 -7.14 7.61 20.58
N PHE A 38 -7.78 8.58 19.92
CA PHE A 38 -8.04 8.49 18.48
C PHE A 38 -6.75 8.72 17.68
N LYS A 39 -6.76 8.34 16.41
CA LYS A 39 -5.57 8.36 15.54
C LYS A 39 -4.98 9.77 15.34
N ASP A 40 -5.81 10.78 15.28
CA ASP A 40 -5.42 12.19 15.21
C ASP A 40 -4.79 12.68 16.52
N GLU A 41 -5.34 12.27 17.66
CA GLU A 41 -4.75 12.57 18.98
C GLU A 41 -3.38 11.89 19.16
N VAL A 42 -3.24 10.63 18.72
CA VAL A 42 -1.94 9.93 18.71
C VAL A 42 -0.92 10.67 17.86
N ARG A 43 -1.34 11.20 16.70
CA ARG A 43 -0.46 12.01 15.84
C ARG A 43 -0.04 13.31 16.52
N GLN A 44 -1.00 13.98 17.16
CA GLN A 44 -0.71 15.21 17.89
C GLN A 44 0.28 14.95 19.04
N ALA A 45 0.05 13.93 19.84
CA ALA A 45 0.99 13.50 20.87
C ALA A 45 2.37 13.18 20.32
N GLY A 46 2.44 12.52 19.16
CA GLY A 46 3.69 12.26 18.47
C GLY A 46 4.48 13.53 18.10
N LEU A 47 3.79 14.55 17.60
CA LEU A 47 4.40 15.86 17.31
C LEU A 47 4.91 16.54 18.57
N GLU A 48 4.12 16.53 19.65
CA GLU A 48 4.51 17.12 20.95
C GLU A 48 5.72 16.41 21.57
N LEU A 49 5.87 15.11 21.35
CA LEU A 49 7.05 14.33 21.75
C LEU A 49 8.27 14.58 20.85
N GLY A 50 8.15 15.42 19.82
CA GLY A 50 9.25 15.75 18.90
C GLY A 50 9.54 14.66 17.88
N ILE A 51 8.62 13.73 17.64
CA ILE A 51 8.75 12.74 16.57
C ILE A 51 8.69 13.48 15.23
N PRO A 52 9.63 13.24 14.30
CA PRO A 52 9.63 13.88 13.00
C PRO A 52 8.31 13.73 12.26
N GLU A 53 7.83 14.81 11.66
CA GLU A 53 6.53 14.90 11.00
C GLU A 53 6.32 13.81 9.92
N TYR A 54 7.37 13.47 9.17
CA TYR A 54 7.29 12.41 8.15
C TYR A 54 7.03 11.00 8.72
N LEU A 55 7.36 10.77 10.00
CA LEU A 55 7.03 9.53 10.70
C LEU A 55 5.61 9.58 11.25
N VAL A 56 5.22 10.70 11.86
CA VAL A 56 3.87 10.90 12.45
C VAL A 56 2.79 10.76 11.39
N PHE A 57 2.98 11.36 10.22
CA PHE A 57 2.02 11.34 9.11
C PHE A 57 2.28 10.23 8.07
N ARG A 58 3.16 9.29 8.38
CA ARG A 58 3.38 8.16 7.50
C ARG A 58 2.06 7.43 7.23
N GLN A 59 1.78 7.18 5.96
CA GLN A 59 0.62 6.37 5.58
C GLN A 59 0.73 4.94 6.14
N PRO A 60 -0.41 4.25 6.36
CA PRO A 60 -0.39 2.87 6.79
C PRO A 60 0.44 1.99 5.85
N PHE A 61 1.16 1.04 6.44
CA PHE A 61 1.87 0.00 5.70
C PHE A 61 1.37 -1.35 6.21
N PRO A 62 1.01 -2.28 5.32
CA PRO A 62 0.43 -3.55 5.72
C PRO A 62 1.40 -4.39 6.55
N GLY A 63 0.91 -5.06 7.60
CA GLY A 63 1.70 -5.94 8.45
C GLY A 63 2.43 -7.05 7.68
N PRO A 64 1.77 -7.74 6.70
CA PRO A 64 2.43 -8.74 5.86
C PRO A 64 3.47 -8.17 4.88
N GLY A 65 3.62 -6.87 4.79
CA GLY A 65 4.56 -6.21 3.89
C GLY A 65 4.06 -6.15 2.44
N LEU A 66 5.00 -6.03 1.50
CA LEU A 66 4.68 -5.87 0.08
C LEU A 66 4.04 -7.11 -0.56
N GLY A 67 4.05 -8.27 0.11
CA GLY A 67 3.48 -9.50 -0.43
C GLY A 67 2.01 -9.36 -0.82
N ILE A 68 1.22 -8.62 -0.04
CA ILE A 68 -0.21 -8.40 -0.34
C ILE A 68 -0.47 -7.44 -1.52
N ARG A 69 0.58 -6.83 -2.06
CA ARG A 69 0.54 -6.00 -3.27
C ARG A 69 0.98 -6.75 -4.52
N ILE A 70 1.13 -8.07 -4.42
CA ILE A 70 1.46 -8.96 -5.53
C ILE A 70 0.38 -10.03 -5.59
N ILE A 71 -0.53 -9.91 -6.55
CA ILE A 71 -1.58 -10.90 -6.72
C ILE A 71 -0.96 -12.22 -7.19
N GLY A 72 -1.20 -13.29 -6.43
CA GLY A 72 -0.68 -14.63 -6.69
C GLY A 72 0.72 -14.88 -6.12
N GLU A 73 1.55 -15.65 -6.83
CA GLU A 73 2.85 -16.06 -6.32
C GLU A 73 3.81 -14.88 -6.12
N VAL A 74 4.39 -14.79 -4.93
CA VAL A 74 5.39 -13.78 -4.57
C VAL A 74 6.79 -14.30 -4.90
N THR A 75 7.49 -13.60 -5.80
CA THR A 75 8.88 -13.87 -6.17
C THR A 75 9.76 -12.64 -5.95
N ALA A 76 11.07 -12.84 -5.82
CA ALA A 76 12.01 -11.72 -5.66
C ALA A 76 11.93 -10.71 -6.83
N GLU A 77 11.73 -11.19 -8.05
CA GLU A 77 11.55 -10.36 -9.24
C GLU A 77 10.29 -9.50 -9.15
N LYS A 78 9.15 -10.11 -8.80
CA LYS A 78 7.88 -9.37 -8.64
C LYS A 78 7.93 -8.37 -7.48
N VAL A 79 8.59 -8.72 -6.37
CA VAL A 79 8.83 -7.79 -5.26
C VAL A 79 9.62 -6.57 -5.74
N LYS A 80 10.67 -6.78 -6.54
CA LYS A 80 11.47 -5.69 -7.10
C LYS A 80 10.65 -4.78 -8.01
N MET A 81 9.80 -5.35 -8.89
CA MET A 81 8.89 -4.57 -9.74
C MET A 81 7.97 -3.66 -8.92
N VAL A 82 7.34 -4.21 -7.85
CA VAL A 82 6.46 -3.45 -6.98
C VAL A 82 7.22 -2.36 -6.23
N GLN A 83 8.41 -2.67 -5.70
CA GLN A 83 9.24 -1.70 -4.99
C GLN A 83 9.60 -0.51 -5.88
N ASP A 84 10.04 -0.77 -7.10
CA ASP A 84 10.46 0.28 -8.03
C ASP A 84 9.26 1.12 -8.49
N ALA A 85 8.14 0.48 -8.84
CA ALA A 85 6.92 1.18 -9.24
C ALA A 85 6.33 2.01 -8.08
N ASP A 86 6.30 1.46 -6.86
CA ASP A 86 5.80 2.17 -5.66
C ASP A 86 6.69 3.36 -5.32
N ALA A 87 8.02 3.23 -5.47
CA ALA A 87 8.95 4.33 -5.25
C ALA A 87 8.70 5.49 -6.24
N ILE A 88 8.52 5.20 -7.52
CA ILE A 88 8.18 6.20 -8.55
C ILE A 88 6.84 6.86 -8.23
N TRP A 89 5.82 6.07 -7.90
CA TRP A 89 4.49 6.59 -7.56
C TRP A 89 4.53 7.54 -6.37
N ARG A 90 5.23 7.15 -5.31
CA ARG A 90 5.41 7.99 -4.12
C ARG A 90 6.17 9.27 -4.40
N GLU A 91 7.21 9.21 -5.21
CA GLU A 91 7.99 10.37 -5.61
C GLU A 91 7.14 11.38 -6.40
N GLU A 92 6.36 10.92 -7.39
CA GLU A 92 5.53 11.82 -8.19
C GLU A 92 4.37 12.44 -7.38
N ILE A 93 3.76 11.70 -6.45
CA ILE A 93 2.78 12.23 -5.49
C ILE A 93 3.41 13.31 -4.59
N ALA A 94 4.63 13.06 -4.09
CA ALA A 94 5.35 14.03 -3.26
C ALA A 94 5.75 15.28 -4.04
N ASN A 95 6.25 15.12 -5.26
CA ASN A 95 6.62 16.22 -6.16
C ASN A 95 5.42 17.09 -6.54
N ALA A 96 4.23 16.50 -6.64
CA ALA A 96 2.97 17.21 -6.87
C ALA A 96 2.45 17.93 -5.61
N GLY A 97 3.01 17.69 -4.43
CA GLY A 97 2.60 18.31 -3.18
C GLY A 97 1.29 17.80 -2.59
N ILE A 98 0.70 16.73 -3.15
CA ILE A 98 -0.63 16.21 -2.78
C ILE A 98 -0.59 15.05 -1.78
N ALA A 99 0.59 14.66 -1.31
CA ALA A 99 0.77 13.48 -0.45
C ALA A 99 -0.07 13.51 0.85
N ARG A 100 -0.35 14.69 1.39
CA ARG A 100 -1.14 14.86 2.62
C ARG A 100 -2.66 14.80 2.41
N GLU A 101 -3.10 14.99 1.18
CA GLU A 101 -4.54 14.95 0.82
C GLU A 101 -5.01 13.50 0.61
N ILE A 102 -4.07 12.57 0.46
CA ILE A 102 -4.33 11.17 0.17
C ILE A 102 -4.12 10.33 1.43
N GLY A 103 -5.12 9.55 1.81
CA GLY A 103 -5.06 8.70 3.00
C GLY A 103 -4.08 7.54 2.88
N GLN A 104 -4.08 6.89 1.70
CA GLN A 104 -3.15 5.82 1.37
C GLN A 104 -2.96 5.72 -0.15
N TYR A 105 -1.73 5.47 -0.59
CA TYR A 105 -1.40 5.26 -2.01
C TYR A 105 -0.22 4.31 -2.15
N PHE A 106 -0.28 3.47 -3.18
CA PHE A 106 0.72 2.44 -3.46
C PHE A 106 0.59 1.89 -4.88
N ALA A 107 1.59 1.13 -5.31
CA ALA A 107 1.55 0.32 -6.52
C ALA A 107 1.36 -1.16 -6.17
N ALA A 108 0.57 -1.88 -6.98
CA ALA A 108 0.31 -3.31 -6.83
C ALA A 108 0.49 -4.04 -8.17
N LEU A 109 1.10 -5.22 -8.14
CA LEU A 109 1.27 -6.07 -9.31
C LEU A 109 0.05 -6.96 -9.49
N THR A 110 -0.69 -6.73 -10.58
CA THR A 110 -1.97 -7.42 -10.84
C THR A 110 -1.81 -8.88 -11.30
N ASN A 111 -0.60 -9.35 -11.57
CA ASN A 111 -0.28 -10.60 -12.26
C ASN A 111 -0.90 -10.73 -13.67
N MET A 112 -1.64 -9.73 -14.13
CA MET A 112 -2.11 -9.64 -15.51
C MET A 112 -0.93 -9.36 -16.44
N ARG A 113 -0.87 -10.10 -17.55
CA ARG A 113 0.11 -9.86 -18.61
C ARG A 113 -0.57 -9.40 -19.88
N SER A 114 0.07 -8.52 -20.58
CA SER A 114 -0.46 -7.99 -21.85
C SER A 114 0.63 -7.79 -22.88
N VAL A 115 0.19 -7.72 -24.14
CA VAL A 115 1.09 -7.39 -25.25
C VAL A 115 1.47 -5.91 -25.15
N GLY A 116 2.76 -5.64 -25.28
CA GLY A 116 3.34 -4.30 -25.44
C GLY A 116 4.20 -4.24 -26.70
N VAL A 117 4.68 -3.06 -27.01
CA VAL A 117 5.64 -2.81 -28.09
C VAL A 117 6.75 -1.94 -27.54
N ILE A 118 7.99 -2.38 -27.68
CA ILE A 118 9.20 -1.62 -27.34
C ILE A 118 10.07 -1.57 -28.60
N GLY A 119 10.20 -0.38 -29.19
CA GLY A 119 10.78 -0.27 -30.52
C GLY A 119 9.96 -1.06 -31.54
N ASP A 120 10.63 -1.96 -32.28
CA ASP A 120 9.99 -2.83 -33.27
C ASP A 120 9.63 -4.23 -32.74
N GLU A 121 9.88 -4.49 -31.45
CA GLU A 121 9.65 -5.79 -30.82
C GLU A 121 8.36 -5.83 -30.00
N ARG A 122 7.64 -6.96 -30.07
CA ARG A 122 6.51 -7.24 -29.20
C ARG A 122 7.01 -7.81 -27.88
N THR A 123 6.47 -7.26 -26.79
CA THR A 123 6.68 -7.78 -25.44
C THR A 123 5.39 -8.39 -24.89
N TYR A 124 5.54 -9.23 -23.87
CA TYR A 124 4.42 -9.79 -23.12
C TYR A 124 4.73 -9.71 -21.64
N ASP A 125 4.41 -8.56 -21.04
CA ASP A 125 4.85 -8.16 -19.72
C ASP A 125 3.66 -7.86 -18.79
N TYR A 126 3.96 -7.54 -17.54
CA TYR A 126 2.97 -7.34 -16.49
C TYR A 126 2.33 -5.95 -16.55
N ALA A 127 1.13 -5.90 -15.98
CA ALA A 127 0.45 -4.65 -15.65
C ALA A 127 0.59 -4.35 -14.16
N ILE A 128 0.90 -3.10 -13.85
CA ILE A 128 0.87 -2.54 -12.49
C ILE A 128 -0.40 -1.72 -12.29
N ALA A 129 -1.02 -1.85 -11.12
CA ALA A 129 -2.12 -0.99 -10.70
C ALA A 129 -1.60 0.07 -9.74
N LEU A 130 -1.90 1.33 -10.01
CA LEU A 130 -1.75 2.43 -9.07
C LEU A 130 -3.03 2.56 -8.25
N ARG A 131 -2.89 2.59 -6.95
CA ARG A 131 -3.97 2.81 -6.00
C ARG A 131 -3.72 4.08 -5.23
N ALA A 132 -4.73 4.94 -5.12
CA ALA A 132 -4.75 6.05 -4.17
C ALA A 132 -6.17 6.23 -3.65
N VAL A 133 -6.33 6.40 -2.34
CA VAL A 133 -7.63 6.53 -1.71
C VAL A 133 -7.66 7.67 -0.71
N THR A 134 -8.77 8.36 -0.65
CA THR A 134 -9.13 9.28 0.43
C THR A 134 -10.00 8.54 1.44
N THR A 135 -9.73 8.73 2.72
CA THR A 135 -10.47 8.08 3.80
C THR A 135 -10.26 8.85 5.10
N THR A 136 -11.24 8.78 5.99
CA THR A 136 -11.15 9.36 7.34
C THR A 136 -10.79 8.29 8.37
N ASP A 137 -11.42 7.14 8.30
CA ASP A 137 -11.35 6.08 9.33
C ASP A 137 -10.87 4.73 8.81
N PHE A 138 -10.62 4.59 7.51
CA PHE A 138 -10.28 3.36 6.81
C PHE A 138 -11.41 2.30 6.78
N MET A 139 -12.59 2.61 7.33
CA MET A 139 -13.78 1.75 7.20
C MET A 139 -14.39 1.90 5.82
N THR A 140 -14.48 3.14 5.36
CA THR A 140 -14.84 3.50 3.99
C THR A 140 -13.69 4.25 3.32
N ALA A 141 -13.61 4.16 2.01
CA ALA A 141 -12.61 4.88 1.22
C ALA A 141 -13.12 5.15 -0.20
N GLU A 142 -12.78 6.30 -0.72
CA GLU A 142 -13.04 6.65 -2.10
C GLU A 142 -11.73 6.71 -2.89
N SER A 143 -11.78 6.44 -4.18
CA SER A 143 -10.61 6.64 -5.04
C SER A 143 -10.25 8.12 -5.05
N ALA A 144 -8.98 8.44 -4.81
CA ALA A 144 -8.50 9.82 -4.84
C ALA A 144 -8.47 10.35 -6.28
N GLU A 145 -8.90 11.59 -6.47
CA GLU A 145 -8.79 12.29 -7.75
C GLU A 145 -7.35 12.80 -7.92
N ILE A 146 -6.51 12.00 -8.59
CA ILE A 146 -5.14 12.39 -8.88
C ILE A 146 -5.09 13.17 -10.20
N PRO A 147 -4.39 14.32 -10.27
CA PRO A 147 -4.23 15.06 -11.50
C PRO A 147 -3.67 14.17 -12.61
N TRP A 148 -4.30 14.22 -13.79
CA TRP A 148 -3.94 13.36 -14.93
C TRP A 148 -2.47 13.52 -15.36
N GLU A 149 -1.91 14.70 -15.17
CA GLU A 149 -0.49 14.97 -15.41
C GLU A 149 0.41 14.11 -14.51
N VAL A 150 0.07 13.97 -13.23
CA VAL A 150 0.81 13.13 -12.26
C VAL A 150 0.72 11.66 -12.66
N ILE A 151 -0.49 11.19 -13.00
CA ILE A 151 -0.70 9.82 -13.49
C ILE A 151 0.10 9.58 -14.77
N GLY A 152 0.06 10.50 -15.73
CA GLY A 152 0.77 10.40 -17.00
C GLY A 152 2.29 10.36 -16.82
N LYS A 153 2.83 11.20 -15.96
CA LYS A 153 4.25 11.23 -15.63
C LYS A 153 4.70 9.96 -14.93
N THR A 154 3.95 9.52 -13.92
CA THR A 154 4.18 8.24 -13.22
C THR A 154 4.17 7.07 -14.20
N THR A 155 3.16 7.00 -15.07
CA THR A 155 3.04 5.95 -16.09
C THR A 155 4.25 5.93 -17.00
N SER A 156 4.66 7.08 -17.52
CA SER A 156 5.84 7.19 -18.39
C SER A 156 7.11 6.70 -17.70
N ARG A 157 7.31 7.09 -16.45
CA ARG A 157 8.46 6.64 -15.66
C ARG A 157 8.42 5.12 -15.40
N ILE A 158 7.30 4.60 -14.94
CA ILE A 158 7.18 3.17 -14.62
C ILE A 158 7.49 2.30 -15.85
N VAL A 159 6.90 2.59 -17.01
CA VAL A 159 7.11 1.76 -18.21
C VAL A 159 8.52 1.89 -18.79
N ASN A 160 9.26 2.95 -18.49
CA ASN A 160 10.64 3.14 -18.95
C ASN A 160 11.69 2.70 -17.93
N GLU A 161 11.43 2.80 -16.64
CA GLU A 161 12.40 2.56 -15.58
C GLU A 161 12.24 1.17 -14.94
N VAL A 162 11.02 0.60 -14.92
CA VAL A 162 10.74 -0.70 -14.29
C VAL A 162 10.67 -1.79 -15.34
N LYS A 163 11.60 -2.74 -15.27
CA LYS A 163 11.65 -3.87 -16.21
C LYS A 163 10.40 -4.74 -16.10
N HIS A 164 9.98 -5.31 -17.21
CA HIS A 164 8.85 -6.23 -17.31
C HIS A 164 7.48 -5.64 -16.95
N ILE A 165 7.36 -4.32 -16.99
CA ILE A 165 6.08 -3.62 -16.91
C ILE A 165 5.83 -2.88 -18.23
N ASN A 166 4.72 -3.21 -18.88
CA ASN A 166 4.32 -2.55 -20.14
C ASN A 166 2.96 -1.84 -20.04
N ARG A 167 2.30 -1.90 -18.87
CA ARG A 167 0.99 -1.30 -18.68
C ARG A 167 0.80 -0.80 -17.25
N VAL A 168 0.23 0.38 -17.14
CA VAL A 168 -0.16 0.98 -15.85
C VAL A 168 -1.67 1.20 -15.85
N LEU A 169 -2.34 0.80 -14.79
CA LEU A 169 -3.76 0.97 -14.53
C LEU A 169 -3.94 1.88 -13.32
N TYR A 170 -5.04 2.62 -13.25
CA TYR A 170 -5.44 3.31 -12.04
C TYR A 170 -6.74 2.69 -11.50
N ASP A 171 -6.72 2.25 -10.24
CA ASP A 171 -7.89 1.64 -9.61
C ASP A 171 -8.81 2.71 -9.03
N CYS A 172 -9.96 2.89 -9.68
CA CYS A 172 -10.99 3.87 -9.31
C CYS A 172 -12.06 3.30 -8.36
N THR A 173 -11.86 2.09 -7.80
CA THR A 173 -12.89 1.43 -7.00
C THR A 173 -12.88 1.92 -5.56
N GLY A 174 -14.04 2.29 -5.03
CA GLY A 174 -14.21 2.67 -3.62
C GLY A 174 -14.29 1.45 -2.68
N LYS A 175 -14.21 1.70 -1.38
CA LYS A 175 -14.46 0.72 -0.32
C LYS A 175 -15.72 1.15 0.47
N PRO A 176 -16.80 0.35 0.48
CA PRO A 176 -17.04 -0.82 -0.35
C PRO A 176 -17.24 -0.50 -1.84
N PRO A 177 -17.26 -1.45 -2.79
CA PRO A 177 -17.22 -2.91 -2.56
C PRO A 177 -15.80 -3.49 -2.46
N ALA A 178 -14.77 -2.78 -2.94
CA ALA A 178 -13.39 -3.26 -2.83
C ALA A 178 -12.82 -3.07 -1.42
N THR A 179 -11.65 -3.64 -1.19
CA THR A 179 -10.78 -3.31 -0.07
C THR A 179 -9.78 -2.22 -0.48
N ILE A 180 -9.00 -1.67 0.46
CA ILE A 180 -7.94 -0.72 0.10
C ILE A 180 -6.76 -1.47 -0.51
N GLU A 181 -6.22 -2.45 0.20
CA GLU A 181 -5.18 -3.35 -0.32
C GLU A 181 -5.81 -4.43 -1.22
N PHE A 182 -5.00 -5.08 -2.06
CA PHE A 182 -5.49 -6.04 -3.06
C PHE A 182 -5.62 -7.47 -2.52
N GLU A 183 -4.86 -7.81 -1.47
CA GLU A 183 -4.96 -9.10 -0.75
C GLU A 183 -4.87 -8.93 0.77
#